data_bf37c441645ecbdc5add45a9cbfeff10
#
_entry.id   bf37c441645ecbdc5add45a9cbfeff10
#
_cell.length_a   1.000
_cell.length_b   1.000
_cell.length_c   1.000
_cell.angle_alpha   90.00
_cell.angle_beta   90.00
_cell.angle_gamma   90.00
#
_symmetry.space_group_name_H-M   'P 1'
#
loop_
_entity.id
_entity.type
_entity.pdbx_description
1 polymer ?
#
loop_
_entity_poly.entity_id
_entity_poly.type
_entity_poly.pdbx_seq_one_letter_code
_entity_poly.pdbx_strand_id
1 'polypeptide(L)'
;MLSSIYNDKCKHLIIVSYQLPVSLKKVNNKYEITWKNSRSSIANFREIDSNINKIWIGTLEEDIPIEDRDEVESLLKTYNCIPVFIEKRLKYKFYYNFCKGLLWPVLHYSIPLTNDVNYSKNWEKYWGSYYVVNSLFVKKICIFLEDKDTL
;
A
#
# COMPACT_ATOMS: atom_id res chain seq x y z
N MET A 1 -13.45 22.65 7.78
CA MET A 1 -13.56 22.00 9.13
C MET A 1 -12.42 21.01 9.44
N LEU A 2 -11.64 20.55 8.46
CA LEU A 2 -10.41 19.76 8.71
C LEU A 2 -9.16 20.60 8.94
N SER A 3 -9.15 21.89 8.53
CA SER A 3 -8.01 22.80 8.69
C SER A 3 -7.71 23.22 10.14
N SER A 4 -8.64 23.01 11.06
CA SER A 4 -8.45 23.39 12.48
C SER A 4 -7.78 22.31 13.35
N ILE A 5 -7.54 21.11 12.79
CA ILE A 5 -6.91 19.99 13.51
C ILE A 5 -5.39 19.98 13.29
N TYR A 6 -4.91 20.64 12.24
CA TYR A 6 -3.49 20.70 11.95
C TYR A 6 -2.89 21.93 12.64
N ASN A 7 -2.30 21.67 13.80
CA ASN A 7 -1.43 22.65 14.46
C ASN A 7 -0.27 22.98 13.49
N ASP A 8 0.17 24.24 13.40
CA ASP A 8 1.24 24.78 12.52
C ASP A 8 2.60 24.03 12.55
N LYS A 9 2.67 22.92 13.27
CA LYS A 9 3.89 22.11 13.47
C LYS A 9 3.97 20.83 12.62
N CYS A 10 2.90 20.43 11.93
CA CYS A 10 2.92 19.18 11.16
C CYS A 10 3.42 19.46 9.74
N LYS A 11 4.71 19.23 9.50
CA LYS A 11 5.34 19.45 8.18
C LYS A 11 5.19 18.27 7.21
N HIS A 12 4.89 17.07 7.73
CA HIS A 12 4.87 15.84 6.95
C HIS A 12 3.59 15.04 7.23
N LEU A 13 3.00 14.49 6.17
CA LEU A 13 1.87 13.56 6.22
C LEU A 13 2.30 12.22 5.63
N ILE A 14 2.34 11.17 6.45
CA ILE A 14 2.63 9.83 5.99
C ILE A 14 1.30 9.13 5.67
N ILE A 15 1.15 8.71 4.41
CA ILE A 15 -0.03 8.03 3.91
C ILE A 15 0.35 6.58 3.63
N VAL A 16 -0.20 5.67 4.42
CA VAL A 16 0.00 4.23 4.24
C VAL A 16 -1.20 3.65 3.52
N SER A 17 -0.99 3.05 2.37
CA SER A 17 -2.05 2.42 1.58
C SER A 17 -1.58 1.11 0.95
N TYR A 18 -2.53 0.20 0.65
CA TYR A 18 -2.15 -1.07 0.03
C TYR A 18 -1.41 -0.86 -1.28
N GLN A 19 -1.86 0.07 -2.12
CA GLN A 19 -1.21 0.40 -3.38
C GLN A 19 -0.72 1.84 -3.38
N LEU A 20 0.48 2.07 -3.94
CA LEU A 20 0.98 3.41 -4.23
C LEU A 20 0.11 4.10 -5.29
N PRO A 21 0.00 5.44 -5.24
CA PRO A 21 -0.77 6.23 -6.21
C PRO A 21 -0.08 6.37 -7.57
N VAL A 22 0.95 5.57 -7.80
CA VAL A 22 1.73 5.55 -9.04
C VAL A 22 1.74 4.18 -9.67
N SER A 23 1.95 4.11 -10.96
CA SER A 23 2.25 2.91 -11.73
C SER A 23 3.61 3.01 -12.38
N LEU A 24 4.25 1.87 -12.55
CA LEU A 24 5.55 1.74 -13.19
C LEU A 24 5.40 1.08 -14.56
N LYS A 25 6.17 1.56 -15.51
CA LYS A 25 6.27 0.94 -16.83
C LYS A 25 7.73 0.84 -17.23
N LYS A 26 8.17 -0.34 -17.65
CA LYS A 26 9.55 -0.52 -18.16
C LYS A 26 9.53 -0.24 -19.66
N VAL A 27 10.19 0.84 -20.10
CA VAL A 27 10.31 1.26 -21.49
C VAL A 27 11.81 1.36 -21.83
N ASN A 28 12.24 0.70 -22.90
CA ASN A 28 13.64 0.70 -23.31
C ASN A 28 14.63 0.41 -22.16
N ASN A 29 14.29 -0.59 -21.35
CA ASN A 29 15.09 -1.02 -20.18
C ASN A 29 15.20 0.01 -19.04
N LYS A 30 14.38 1.07 -19.04
CA LYS A 30 14.30 2.07 -17.97
C LYS A 30 12.90 2.09 -17.38
N TYR A 31 12.79 2.35 -16.10
CA TYR A 31 11.49 2.50 -15.42
C TYR A 31 10.97 3.94 -15.55
N GLU A 32 9.73 4.05 -15.98
CA GLU A 32 8.98 5.31 -16.03
C GLU A 32 7.86 5.26 -15.01
N ILE A 33 7.67 6.36 -14.27
CA ILE A 33 6.61 6.51 -13.27
C ILE A 33 5.49 7.39 -13.83
N THR A 34 4.27 6.94 -13.63
CA THR A 34 3.07 7.70 -13.97
C THR A 34 2.14 7.75 -12.77
N TRP A 35 1.63 8.93 -12.43
CA TRP A 35 0.58 9.05 -11.42
C TRP A 35 -0.71 8.41 -11.90
N LYS A 36 -1.32 7.58 -11.05
CA LYS A 36 -2.63 7.00 -11.35
C LYS A 36 -3.69 8.09 -11.29
N ASN A 37 -4.40 8.31 -12.41
CA ASN A 37 -5.57 9.18 -12.48
C ASN A 37 -6.80 8.43 -11.93
N SER A 38 -6.75 7.96 -10.71
CA SER A 38 -7.89 7.23 -10.16
C SER A 38 -8.81 8.20 -9.42
N ARG A 39 -10.12 8.08 -9.64
CA ARG A 39 -11.17 8.69 -8.82
C ARG A 39 -11.23 8.05 -7.42
N SER A 40 -10.18 7.34 -7.01
CA SER A 40 -10.10 6.72 -5.69
C SER A 40 -9.87 7.78 -4.61
N SER A 41 -10.35 7.49 -3.42
CA SER A 41 -10.12 8.33 -2.22
C SER A 41 -8.65 8.70 -1.99
N ILE A 42 -7.73 7.88 -2.49
CA ILE A 42 -6.27 8.13 -2.40
C ILE A 42 -5.85 9.32 -3.26
N ALA A 43 -6.44 9.53 -4.43
CA ALA A 43 -6.13 10.69 -5.28
C ALA A 43 -6.49 12.01 -4.60
N ASN A 44 -7.56 12.03 -3.81
CA ASN A 44 -8.01 13.22 -3.07
C ASN A 44 -6.99 13.67 -2.02
N PHE A 45 -6.18 12.77 -1.47
CA PHE A 45 -5.12 13.15 -0.54
C PHE A 45 -3.99 13.96 -1.18
N ARG A 46 -3.84 13.93 -2.51
CA ARG A 46 -2.87 14.79 -3.22
C ARG A 46 -3.28 16.26 -3.16
N GLU A 47 -4.58 16.53 -3.11
CA GLU A 47 -5.16 17.88 -3.12
C GLU A 47 -5.23 18.50 -1.71
N ILE A 48 -4.96 17.72 -0.66
CA ILE A 48 -4.84 18.27 0.69
C ILE A 48 -3.66 19.24 0.70
N ASP A 49 -3.77 20.31 1.41
CA ASP A 49 -2.85 21.43 1.57
C ASP A 49 -1.46 21.23 0.91
N SER A 50 -1.14 22.11 -0.04
CA SER A 50 0.12 22.05 -0.81
C SER A 50 1.38 22.27 0.06
N ASN A 51 1.22 22.87 1.25
CA ASN A 51 2.31 23.18 2.17
C ASN A 51 2.76 21.96 3.00
N ILE A 52 1.98 20.88 2.98
CA ILE A 52 2.30 19.64 3.71
C ILE A 52 3.03 18.68 2.77
N ASN A 53 4.25 18.29 3.16
CA ASN A 53 4.96 17.24 2.44
C ASN A 53 4.26 15.88 2.66
N LYS A 54 3.86 15.22 1.57
CA LYS A 54 3.15 13.96 1.59
C LYS A 54 4.08 12.83 1.20
N ILE A 55 4.18 11.83 2.07
CA ILE A 55 5.00 10.65 1.86
C ILE A 55 4.07 9.45 1.78
N TRP A 56 4.22 8.66 0.73
CA TRP A 56 3.37 7.51 0.46
C TRP A 56 4.12 6.21 0.72
N ILE A 57 3.55 5.32 1.51
CA ILE A 57 4.08 3.97 1.74
C ILE A 57 3.05 2.96 1.23
N GLY A 58 3.46 2.10 0.30
CA GLY A 58 2.52 1.16 -0.32
C GLY A 58 3.17 0.15 -1.25
N THR A 59 2.38 -0.79 -1.77
CA THR A 59 2.85 -1.75 -2.76
C THR A 59 2.71 -1.18 -4.18
N LEU A 60 3.44 -1.79 -5.10
CA LEU A 60 3.26 -1.59 -6.53
C LEU A 60 2.30 -2.65 -7.07
N GLU A 61 1.58 -2.33 -8.15
CA GLU A 61 0.78 -3.30 -8.88
C GLU A 61 1.67 -4.30 -9.60
N GLU A 62 2.72 -3.77 -10.19
CA GLU A 62 3.72 -4.52 -10.95
C GLU A 62 4.59 -5.38 -10.04
N ASP A 63 5.03 -6.53 -10.56
CA ASP A 63 6.05 -7.34 -9.90
C ASP A 63 7.43 -6.87 -10.34
N ILE A 64 8.23 -6.41 -9.39
CA ILE A 64 9.57 -5.91 -9.63
C ILE A 64 10.58 -7.01 -9.32
N PRO A 65 11.42 -7.41 -10.30
CA PRO A 65 12.53 -8.32 -10.08
C PRO A 65 13.43 -7.85 -8.94
N ILE A 66 14.03 -8.79 -8.22
CA ILE A 66 14.86 -8.48 -7.05
C ILE A 66 16.03 -7.56 -7.43
N GLU A 67 16.63 -7.83 -8.58
CA GLU A 67 17.73 -7.07 -9.15
C GLU A 67 17.40 -5.61 -9.49
N ASP A 68 16.14 -5.31 -9.79
CA ASP A 68 15.68 -3.97 -10.17
C ASP A 68 15.15 -3.16 -8.97
N ARG A 69 15.02 -3.76 -7.77
CA ARG A 69 14.36 -3.12 -6.63
C ARG A 69 15.04 -1.87 -6.13
N ASP A 70 16.36 -1.85 -6.09
CA ASP A 70 17.12 -0.69 -5.61
C ASP A 70 16.98 0.50 -6.56
N GLU A 71 17.01 0.26 -7.88
CA GLU A 71 16.76 1.27 -8.90
C GLU A 71 15.34 1.83 -8.76
N VAL A 72 14.34 0.94 -8.66
CA VAL A 72 12.93 1.32 -8.54
C VAL A 72 12.66 2.07 -7.24
N GLU A 73 13.24 1.65 -6.12
CA GLU A 73 13.09 2.34 -4.83
C GLU A 73 13.70 3.75 -4.89
N SER A 74 14.90 3.89 -5.48
CA SER A 74 15.56 5.17 -5.66
C SER A 74 14.74 6.12 -6.55
N LEU A 75 14.18 5.60 -7.62
CA LEU A 75 13.31 6.35 -8.52
C LEU A 75 12.01 6.77 -7.83
N LEU A 76 11.37 5.90 -7.07
CA LEU A 76 10.13 6.18 -6.34
C LEU A 76 10.31 7.23 -5.23
N LYS A 77 11.47 7.26 -4.58
CA LYS A 77 11.80 8.28 -3.58
C LYS A 77 11.70 9.70 -4.14
N THR A 78 12.05 9.92 -5.42
CA THR A 78 11.91 11.24 -6.07
C THR A 78 10.45 11.69 -6.20
N TYR A 79 9.49 10.77 -6.04
CA TYR A 79 8.04 11.02 -6.02
C TYR A 79 7.45 10.96 -4.61
N ASN A 80 8.28 10.98 -3.57
CA ASN A 80 7.86 10.76 -2.17
C ASN A 80 7.08 9.46 -1.98
N CYS A 81 7.41 8.42 -2.75
CA CYS A 81 6.80 7.10 -2.69
C CYS A 81 7.81 6.07 -2.19
N ILE A 82 7.42 5.31 -1.17
CA ILE A 82 8.24 4.28 -0.54
C ILE A 82 7.57 2.93 -0.81
N PRO A 83 8.20 2.04 -1.59
CA PRO A 83 7.60 0.77 -1.95
C PRO A 83 7.74 -0.26 -0.84
N VAL A 84 6.67 -1.04 -0.64
CA VAL A 84 6.69 -2.30 0.08
C VAL A 84 6.67 -3.42 -0.95
N PHE A 85 7.80 -4.06 -1.19
CA PHE A 85 7.89 -5.17 -2.14
C PHE A 85 7.31 -6.44 -1.54
N ILE A 86 6.28 -6.97 -2.18
CA ILE A 86 5.58 -8.19 -1.78
C ILE A 86 5.55 -9.14 -2.96
N GLU A 87 5.89 -10.40 -2.71
CA GLU A 87 5.84 -11.46 -3.72
C GLU A 87 4.41 -11.63 -4.28
N LYS A 88 4.28 -11.85 -5.60
CA LYS A 88 3.01 -11.98 -6.31
C LYS A 88 2.05 -12.97 -5.68
N ARG A 89 2.55 -14.15 -5.31
CA ARG A 89 1.75 -15.19 -4.68
C ARG A 89 1.18 -14.76 -3.33
N LEU A 90 1.98 -14.02 -2.54
CA LEU A 90 1.56 -13.47 -1.25
C LEU A 90 0.55 -12.35 -1.44
N LYS A 91 0.76 -11.43 -2.40
CA LYS A 91 -0.23 -10.40 -2.77
C LYS A 91 -1.59 -11.01 -3.11
N TYR A 92 -1.59 -12.08 -3.93
CA TYR A 92 -2.82 -12.76 -4.33
C TYR A 92 -3.57 -13.36 -3.12
N LYS A 93 -2.85 -14.09 -2.25
CA LYS A 93 -3.44 -14.68 -1.04
C LYS A 93 -3.99 -13.62 -0.08
N PHE A 94 -3.25 -12.54 0.11
CA PHE A 94 -3.66 -11.42 0.96
C PHE A 94 -4.87 -10.70 0.39
N TYR A 95 -4.78 -10.19 -0.84
CA TYR A 95 -5.77 -9.27 -1.37
C TYR A 95 -7.02 -9.99 -1.89
N TYR A 96 -6.84 -10.99 -2.77
CA TYR A 96 -7.98 -11.65 -3.40
C TYR A 96 -8.60 -12.71 -2.50
N ASN A 97 -7.78 -13.57 -1.88
CA ASN A 97 -8.34 -14.65 -1.11
C ASN A 97 -8.79 -14.21 0.28
N PHE A 98 -8.00 -13.42 1.00
CA PHE A 98 -8.38 -12.97 2.34
C PHE A 98 -9.24 -11.70 2.30
N CYS A 99 -8.70 -10.57 1.83
CA CYS A 99 -9.41 -9.29 1.92
C CYS A 99 -10.72 -9.30 1.13
N LYS A 100 -10.68 -9.66 -0.16
CA LYS A 100 -11.88 -9.66 -1.00
C LYS A 100 -12.76 -10.90 -0.82
N GLY A 101 -12.15 -12.07 -0.64
CA GLY A 101 -12.88 -13.34 -0.59
C GLY A 101 -13.50 -13.65 0.77
N LEU A 102 -12.89 -13.20 1.86
CA LEU A 102 -13.35 -13.50 3.22
C LEU A 102 -13.77 -12.25 4.00
N LEU A 103 -12.88 -11.26 4.11
CA LEU A 103 -13.12 -10.09 4.96
C LEU A 103 -14.19 -9.17 4.39
N TRP A 104 -14.13 -8.89 3.07
CA TRP A 104 -15.09 -8.01 2.39
C TRP A 104 -16.55 -8.44 2.55
N PRO A 105 -16.93 -9.73 2.33
CA PRO A 105 -18.30 -10.19 2.55
C PRO A 105 -18.78 -9.97 3.99
N VAL A 106 -17.92 -10.20 5.00
CA VAL A 106 -18.28 -9.95 6.40
C VAL A 106 -18.60 -8.49 6.64
N LEU A 107 -17.74 -7.57 6.16
CA LEU A 107 -17.93 -6.14 6.34
C LEU A 107 -19.15 -5.57 5.60
N HIS A 108 -19.63 -6.27 4.57
CA HIS A 108 -20.78 -5.88 3.76
C HIS A 108 -22.03 -6.72 4.05
N TYR A 109 -22.08 -7.41 5.18
CA TYR A 109 -23.21 -8.28 5.57
C TYR A 109 -23.58 -9.33 4.51
N SER A 110 -22.65 -9.69 3.64
CA SER A 110 -22.84 -10.68 2.57
C SER A 110 -22.24 -12.02 2.95
N ILE A 111 -22.38 -12.41 4.21
CA ILE A 111 -21.86 -13.70 4.70
C ILE A 111 -22.67 -14.80 4.02
N PRO A 112 -22.03 -15.77 3.36
CA PRO A 112 -22.73 -16.95 2.87
C PRO A 112 -23.45 -17.61 4.03
N LEU A 113 -24.78 -17.75 3.94
CA LEU A 113 -25.65 -18.39 4.95
C LEU A 113 -25.42 -19.92 5.04
N THR A 114 -24.36 -20.41 4.44
CA THR A 114 -24.03 -21.82 4.44
C THR A 114 -23.15 -22.13 5.63
N ASN A 115 -23.46 -23.23 6.30
CA ASN A 115 -22.55 -23.98 7.18
C ASN A 115 -21.34 -24.48 6.37
N ASP A 116 -20.73 -23.59 5.56
CA ASP A 116 -19.62 -23.95 4.71
C ASP A 116 -18.37 -24.12 5.59
N VAL A 117 -18.12 -25.36 5.94
CA VAL A 117 -16.92 -25.80 6.67
C VAL A 117 -15.66 -25.30 5.97
N ASN A 118 -15.72 -25.03 4.65
CA ASN A 118 -14.61 -24.47 3.89
C ASN A 118 -14.38 -22.98 4.20
N TYR A 119 -15.41 -22.25 4.62
CA TYR A 119 -15.25 -20.82 4.94
C TYR A 119 -14.35 -20.62 6.16
N SER A 120 -14.59 -21.35 7.25
CA SER A 120 -13.75 -21.27 8.46
C SER A 120 -12.31 -21.76 8.20
N LYS A 121 -12.15 -22.87 7.47
CA LYS A 121 -10.84 -23.38 7.06
C LYS A 121 -10.06 -22.36 6.18
N ASN A 122 -10.76 -21.62 5.34
CA ASN A 122 -10.15 -20.58 4.51
C ASN A 122 -9.70 -19.38 5.34
N TRP A 123 -10.37 -19.04 6.44
CA TRP A 123 -9.91 -18.00 7.38
C TRP A 123 -8.54 -18.37 7.95
N GLU A 124 -8.40 -19.55 8.53
CA GLU A 124 -7.13 -20.03 9.08
C GLU A 124 -6.03 -20.07 8.01
N LYS A 125 -6.36 -20.59 6.82
CA LYS A 125 -5.43 -20.71 5.71
C LYS A 125 -4.87 -19.39 5.21
N TYR A 126 -5.69 -18.34 5.16
CA TYR A 126 -5.30 -17.06 4.57
C TYR A 126 -4.96 -15.98 5.59
N TRP A 127 -5.33 -16.16 6.87
CA TRP A 127 -4.96 -15.24 7.96
C TRP A 127 -3.46 -15.02 8.04
N GLY A 128 -2.64 -16.06 7.91
CA GLY A 128 -1.19 -15.95 7.89
C GLY A 128 -0.68 -15.00 6.80
N SER A 129 -1.31 -15.00 5.62
CA SER A 129 -0.95 -14.07 4.54
C SER A 129 -1.28 -12.62 4.89
N TYR A 130 -2.42 -12.39 5.55
CA TYR A 130 -2.81 -11.08 6.05
C TYR A 130 -1.83 -10.56 7.09
N TYR A 131 -1.47 -11.39 8.06
CA TYR A 131 -0.50 -11.05 9.10
C TYR A 131 0.88 -10.71 8.51
N VAL A 132 1.39 -11.56 7.61
CA VAL A 132 2.71 -11.34 7.00
C VAL A 132 2.76 -10.03 6.20
N VAL A 133 1.74 -9.75 5.39
CA VAL A 133 1.71 -8.51 4.61
C VAL A 133 1.69 -7.29 5.51
N ASN A 134 0.84 -7.27 6.55
CA ASN A 134 0.82 -6.15 7.50
C ASN A 134 2.15 -5.99 8.25
N SER A 135 2.81 -7.10 8.60
CA SER A 135 4.14 -7.06 9.23
C SER A 135 5.21 -6.45 8.31
N LEU A 136 5.13 -6.70 6.99
CA LEU A 136 6.03 -6.06 6.02
C LEU A 136 5.81 -4.55 5.95
N PHE A 137 4.55 -4.09 6.01
CA PHE A 137 4.24 -2.66 6.09
C PHE A 137 4.79 -2.04 7.37
N VAL A 138 4.54 -2.64 8.53
CA VAL A 138 5.05 -2.15 9.81
C VAL A 138 6.57 -2.05 9.77
N LYS A 139 7.26 -3.10 9.32
CA LYS A 139 8.73 -3.08 9.19
C LYS A 139 9.21 -1.92 8.31
N LYS A 140 8.58 -1.68 7.16
CA LYS A 140 8.97 -0.59 6.26
C LYS A 140 8.72 0.79 6.87
N ILE A 141 7.62 0.95 7.60
CA ILE A 141 7.30 2.19 8.33
C ILE A 141 8.33 2.46 9.42
N CYS A 142 8.68 1.44 10.24
CA CYS A 142 9.67 1.60 11.29
C CYS A 142 11.04 2.01 10.71
N ILE A 143 11.52 1.33 9.67
CA ILE A 143 12.78 1.68 9.00
C ILE A 143 12.75 3.12 8.50
N PHE A 144 11.63 3.54 7.88
CA PHE A 144 11.47 4.91 7.39
C PHE A 144 11.51 5.95 8.52
N LEU A 145 10.86 5.67 9.66
CA LEU A 145 10.83 6.59 10.80
C LEU A 145 12.16 6.65 11.57
N GLU A 146 12.98 5.60 11.51
CA GLU A 146 14.32 5.56 12.10
C GLU A 146 15.35 6.32 11.27
N ASP A 147 15.12 6.45 9.97
CA ASP A 147 15.97 7.21 9.04
C ASP A 147 15.75 8.71 9.22
N LYS A 148 16.46 9.30 10.20
CA LYS A 148 16.32 10.72 10.60
C LYS A 148 16.64 11.72 9.48
N ASP A 149 17.32 11.27 8.43
CA ASP A 149 17.70 12.12 7.29
C ASP A 149 16.54 12.28 6.26
N THR A 150 15.43 11.58 6.48
CA THR A 150 14.29 11.52 5.53
C THR A 150 13.13 12.45 5.95
N LEU A 151 13.17 13.02 7.17
CA LEU A 151 12.15 13.92 7.73
C LEU A 151 12.70 15.34 7.89
#